data_96cf8fd323adf6504969c283ce5a5d26
#
_entry.id   96cf8fd323adf6504969c283ce5a5d26
#
_cell.length_a   1.000
_cell.length_b   1.000
_cell.length_c   1.000
_cell.angle_alpha   90.00
_cell.angle_beta   90.00
_cell.angle_gamma   90.00
#
_symmetry.space_group_name_H-M   'P 1'
#
loop_
_entity.id
_entity.type
_entity.pdbx_description
1 polymer ?
#
loop_
_entity_poly.entity_id
_entity_poly.type
_entity_poly.pdbx_seq_one_letter_code
_entity_poly.pdbx_strand_id
1 'polypeptide(L)'
;MSPTASDTSTSTGLSVRGLAVTYGDLRAVDGVDLEVAAGEVVVLLGASGSGKSSLLRAVAGLEDVAAGEVAWDGRSMVRVPVHKRGFGLMFQDGQLFEHRDVGSNIAYGLTGLPRAQRGERVREMLELVGLPGFERRRVTTLSGGQAQRVALARALAPAPRLLLLDEPLSALDRALREQLATDVRTILRRGGTTALYVTHDQDEAMTVADRVGVMEAGRLLRLDTPQRLWAEPGSSKVARFLGFDVVGDLALAPGALRVVEAAEGEPGEPGERGSSVQAEAPATPATLPATLPATVLASRLRRGQWEAEVELDPEELAALAETAGLAGPDEVAGLDGPAEPSGVGADVAAGREPARATRATALTRRPHASGARVTLSLDPARTARL
;
A
#
# COMPACT_ATOMS: atom_id res chain seq x y z
N MET A 1 33.73 7.64 -38.61
CA MET A 1 32.32 7.36 -38.36
C MET A 1 32.27 6.21 -37.34
N SER A 2 32.18 6.57 -36.09
CA SER A 2 32.05 5.59 -35.00
C SER A 2 30.57 5.32 -34.75
N PRO A 3 30.13 4.06 -34.56
CA PRO A 3 28.78 3.77 -34.23
C PRO A 3 28.55 4.11 -32.74
N THR A 4 27.57 4.95 -32.48
CA THR A 4 27.01 5.22 -31.16
C THR A 4 26.47 3.91 -30.57
N ALA A 5 27.12 3.45 -29.51
CA ALA A 5 26.60 2.36 -28.66
C ALA A 5 25.29 2.80 -28.03
N SER A 6 24.21 2.19 -28.45
CA SER A 6 22.93 2.25 -27.74
C SER A 6 23.10 1.63 -26.36
N ASP A 7 23.01 2.45 -25.36
CA ASP A 7 23.03 2.04 -23.94
C ASP A 7 21.74 1.27 -23.64
N THR A 8 21.71 -0.02 -23.97
CA THR A 8 20.72 -0.97 -23.48
C THR A 8 21.09 -1.26 -22.03
N SER A 9 20.62 -0.42 -21.10
CA SER A 9 20.60 -0.78 -19.69
C SER A 9 19.73 -2.05 -19.57
N THR A 10 20.40 -3.20 -19.48
CA THR A 10 19.76 -4.49 -19.20
C THR A 10 19.13 -4.38 -17.82
N SER A 11 17.83 -4.10 -17.80
CA SER A 11 17.00 -4.14 -16.58
C SER A 11 17.13 -5.55 -16.00
N THR A 12 17.88 -5.67 -14.90
CA THR A 12 17.94 -6.92 -14.13
C THR A 12 16.67 -7.02 -13.29
N GLY A 13 15.90 -8.08 -13.47
CA GLY A 13 14.64 -8.30 -12.73
C GLY A 13 13.47 -8.65 -13.63
N LEU A 14 12.26 -8.46 -13.09
CA LEU A 14 11.00 -8.71 -13.80
C LEU A 14 10.58 -7.46 -14.60
N SER A 15 10.23 -7.66 -15.86
CA SER A 15 9.56 -6.65 -16.70
C SER A 15 8.26 -7.24 -17.27
N VAL A 16 7.18 -6.53 -17.07
CA VAL A 16 5.85 -6.83 -17.60
C VAL A 16 5.44 -5.65 -18.46
N ARG A 17 5.04 -5.89 -19.72
CA ARG A 17 4.68 -4.82 -20.66
C ARG A 17 3.37 -5.14 -21.36
N GLY A 18 2.41 -4.23 -21.25
CA GLY A 18 1.10 -4.31 -21.91
C GLY A 18 0.35 -5.61 -21.59
N LEU A 19 0.56 -6.20 -20.41
CA LEU A 19 0.03 -7.52 -20.06
C LEU A 19 -1.48 -7.50 -19.99
N ALA A 20 -2.12 -8.42 -20.73
CA ALA A 20 -3.55 -8.66 -20.68
C ALA A 20 -3.86 -10.13 -20.39
N VAL A 21 -4.83 -10.36 -19.52
CA VAL A 21 -5.37 -11.69 -19.18
C VAL A 21 -6.89 -11.65 -19.29
N THR A 22 -7.47 -12.62 -20.00
CA THR A 22 -8.90 -12.70 -20.24
C THR A 22 -9.48 -14.05 -19.85
N TYR A 23 -10.68 -14.05 -19.27
CA TYR A 23 -11.49 -15.24 -18.97
C TYR A 23 -12.83 -15.10 -19.71
N GLY A 24 -12.94 -15.71 -20.89
CA GLY A 24 -14.05 -15.45 -21.80
C GLY A 24 -14.10 -13.97 -22.17
N ASP A 25 -15.22 -13.32 -21.90
CA ASP A 25 -15.41 -11.88 -22.19
C ASP A 25 -14.84 -10.96 -21.09
N LEU A 26 -14.46 -11.50 -19.95
CA LEU A 26 -13.90 -10.73 -18.83
C LEU A 26 -12.41 -10.47 -19.04
N ARG A 27 -12.03 -9.20 -19.14
CA ARG A 27 -10.63 -8.76 -19.12
C ARG A 27 -10.19 -8.54 -17.68
N ALA A 28 -9.56 -9.54 -17.08
CA ALA A 28 -9.12 -9.51 -15.68
C ALA A 28 -7.84 -8.68 -15.48
N VAL A 29 -6.98 -8.61 -16.51
CA VAL A 29 -5.80 -7.71 -16.56
C VAL A 29 -5.84 -7.01 -17.89
N ASP A 30 -5.68 -5.68 -17.90
CA ASP A 30 -5.89 -4.83 -19.07
C ASP A 30 -4.72 -3.87 -19.27
N GLY A 31 -3.70 -4.33 -20.04
CA GLY A 31 -2.59 -3.50 -20.48
C GLY A 31 -1.67 -3.04 -19.33
N VAL A 32 -1.32 -3.94 -18.39
CA VAL A 32 -0.49 -3.58 -17.25
C VAL A 32 0.99 -3.56 -17.63
N ASP A 33 1.66 -2.45 -17.28
CA ASP A 33 3.11 -2.28 -17.29
C ASP A 33 3.64 -2.28 -15.86
N LEU A 34 4.65 -3.13 -15.58
CA LEU A 34 5.23 -3.28 -14.25
C LEU A 34 6.69 -3.70 -14.35
N GLU A 35 7.55 -3.04 -13.60
CA GLU A 35 8.96 -3.44 -13.45
C GLU A 35 9.27 -3.68 -11.97
N VAL A 36 10.01 -4.78 -11.70
CA VAL A 36 10.52 -5.13 -10.37
C VAL A 36 12.00 -5.36 -10.49
N ALA A 37 12.79 -4.51 -9.86
CA ALA A 37 14.25 -4.61 -9.88
C ALA A 37 14.74 -5.82 -9.06
N ALA A 38 15.95 -6.28 -9.34
CA ALA A 38 16.55 -7.37 -8.55
C ALA A 38 16.68 -6.96 -7.06
N GLY A 39 16.19 -7.81 -6.16
CA GLY A 39 16.17 -7.56 -4.73
C GLY A 39 15.05 -6.63 -4.25
N GLU A 40 14.22 -6.11 -5.15
CA GLU A 40 13.08 -5.25 -4.81
C GLU A 40 11.84 -6.07 -4.44
N VAL A 41 11.09 -5.55 -3.49
CA VAL A 41 9.77 -6.07 -3.09
C VAL A 41 8.70 -5.11 -3.59
N VAL A 42 7.98 -5.49 -4.64
CA VAL A 42 6.81 -4.75 -5.13
C VAL A 42 5.54 -5.41 -4.63
N VAL A 43 4.66 -4.62 -4.02
CA VAL A 43 3.35 -5.07 -3.55
C VAL A 43 2.25 -4.52 -4.44
N LEU A 44 1.38 -5.40 -4.95
CA LEU A 44 0.15 -5.02 -5.65
C LEU A 44 -1.01 -4.97 -4.66
N LEU A 45 -1.60 -3.81 -4.53
CA LEU A 45 -2.68 -3.48 -3.61
C LEU A 45 -3.95 -3.18 -4.41
N GLY A 46 -5.11 -3.66 -3.95
CA GLY A 46 -6.38 -3.42 -4.64
C GLY A 46 -7.52 -4.24 -4.05
N ALA A 47 -8.77 -3.88 -4.35
CA ALA A 47 -9.94 -4.63 -3.92
C ALA A 47 -9.95 -6.07 -4.48
N SER A 48 -10.74 -6.96 -3.89
CA SER A 48 -10.98 -8.29 -4.45
C SER A 48 -11.56 -8.15 -5.87
N GLY A 49 -11.06 -8.97 -6.82
CA GLY A 49 -11.46 -8.89 -8.22
C GLY A 49 -10.75 -7.79 -9.04
N SER A 50 -9.80 -7.03 -8.49
CA SER A 50 -9.07 -6.02 -9.26
C SER A 50 -8.03 -6.56 -10.25
N GLY A 51 -7.83 -7.88 -10.35
CA GLY A 51 -6.93 -8.52 -11.30
C GLY A 51 -5.54 -8.89 -10.77
N LYS A 52 -5.21 -8.59 -9.50
CA LYS A 52 -3.89 -8.82 -8.90
C LYS A 52 -3.40 -10.27 -8.96
N SER A 53 -4.24 -11.21 -8.51
CA SER A 53 -3.90 -12.64 -8.54
C SER A 53 -3.81 -13.17 -9.97
N SER A 54 -4.62 -12.67 -10.90
CA SER A 54 -4.52 -13.01 -12.33
C SER A 54 -3.21 -12.52 -12.93
N LEU A 55 -2.78 -11.29 -12.62
CA LEU A 55 -1.48 -10.76 -13.01
C LEU A 55 -0.35 -11.64 -12.45
N LEU A 56 -0.37 -11.93 -11.15
CA LEU A 56 0.64 -12.75 -10.49
C LEU A 56 0.71 -14.17 -11.09
N ARG A 57 -0.44 -14.80 -11.35
CA ARG A 57 -0.51 -16.13 -11.98
C ARG A 57 -0.02 -16.12 -13.43
N ALA A 58 -0.28 -15.07 -14.20
CA ALA A 58 0.26 -14.90 -15.55
C ALA A 58 1.80 -14.75 -15.51
N VAL A 59 2.33 -13.98 -14.56
CA VAL A 59 3.78 -13.89 -14.32
C VAL A 59 4.36 -15.26 -13.94
N ALA A 60 3.65 -16.04 -13.13
CA ALA A 60 4.05 -17.42 -12.79
C ALA A 60 3.99 -18.37 -13.98
N GLY A 61 3.17 -18.07 -15.00
CA GLY A 61 2.90 -18.92 -16.15
C GLY A 61 1.81 -19.96 -15.89
N LEU A 62 0.95 -19.67 -14.92
CA LEU A 62 -0.24 -20.48 -14.58
C LEU A 62 -1.49 -20.02 -15.31
N GLU A 63 -1.47 -18.81 -15.89
CA GLU A 63 -2.54 -18.25 -16.70
C GLU A 63 -1.99 -17.87 -18.07
N ASP A 64 -2.82 -18.03 -19.08
CA ASP A 64 -2.47 -17.65 -20.45
C ASP A 64 -2.46 -16.13 -20.62
N VAL A 65 -1.42 -15.65 -21.27
CA VAL A 65 -1.27 -14.22 -21.62
C VAL A 65 -2.00 -13.97 -22.93
N ALA A 66 -3.08 -13.18 -22.88
CA ALA A 66 -3.85 -12.80 -24.06
C ALA A 66 -3.12 -11.77 -24.94
N ALA A 67 -2.36 -10.85 -24.30
CA ALA A 67 -1.51 -9.86 -24.97
C ALA A 67 -0.39 -9.39 -24.04
N GLY A 68 0.64 -8.78 -24.61
CA GLY A 68 1.75 -8.23 -23.87
C GLY A 68 2.89 -9.23 -23.63
N GLU A 69 3.80 -8.87 -22.74
CA GLU A 69 5.00 -9.63 -22.47
C GLU A 69 5.31 -9.72 -20.98
N VAL A 70 5.86 -10.86 -20.56
CA VAL A 70 6.53 -11.07 -19.28
C VAL A 70 7.96 -11.46 -19.57
N ALA A 71 8.94 -10.69 -19.08
CA ALA A 71 10.36 -10.95 -19.26
C ALA A 71 11.08 -10.98 -17.90
N TRP A 72 12.13 -11.80 -17.81
CA TRP A 72 13.07 -11.84 -16.70
C TRP A 72 14.50 -11.62 -17.24
N ASP A 73 15.20 -10.63 -16.72
CA ASP A 73 16.53 -10.22 -17.22
C ASP A 73 16.55 -10.06 -18.76
N GLY A 74 15.50 -9.41 -19.30
CA GLY A 74 15.33 -9.18 -20.74
C GLY A 74 14.96 -10.42 -21.57
N ARG A 75 14.75 -11.58 -20.95
CA ARG A 75 14.33 -12.81 -21.65
C ARG A 75 12.84 -13.05 -21.47
N SER A 76 12.11 -13.24 -22.59
CA SER A 76 10.68 -13.54 -22.55
C SER A 76 10.40 -14.84 -21.78
N MET A 77 9.42 -14.76 -20.88
CA MET A 77 8.94 -15.90 -20.08
C MET A 77 7.61 -16.46 -20.58
N VAL A 78 6.92 -15.81 -21.53
CA VAL A 78 5.57 -16.18 -21.97
C VAL A 78 5.49 -17.64 -22.41
N ARG A 79 6.48 -18.13 -23.14
CA ARG A 79 6.54 -19.52 -23.62
C ARG A 79 7.35 -20.47 -22.72
N VAL A 80 7.86 -19.98 -21.61
CA VAL A 80 8.64 -20.79 -20.67
C VAL A 80 7.69 -21.50 -19.70
N PRO A 81 7.71 -22.84 -19.65
CA PRO A 81 6.86 -23.59 -18.72
C PRO A 81 7.15 -23.20 -17.26
N VAL A 82 6.12 -23.23 -16.40
CA VAL A 82 6.18 -22.82 -14.98
C VAL A 82 7.42 -23.35 -14.26
N HIS A 83 7.67 -24.67 -14.35
CA HIS A 83 8.77 -25.36 -13.66
C HIS A 83 10.18 -24.97 -14.18
N LYS A 84 10.27 -24.26 -15.31
CA LYS A 84 11.53 -23.77 -15.89
C LYS A 84 11.77 -22.28 -15.68
N ARG A 85 10.77 -21.53 -15.16
CA ARG A 85 10.91 -20.08 -14.88
C ARG A 85 11.87 -19.80 -13.72
N GLY A 86 12.04 -20.75 -12.79
CA GLY A 86 12.85 -20.56 -11.59
C GLY A 86 12.20 -19.59 -10.61
N PHE A 87 10.88 -19.44 -10.68
CA PHE A 87 10.06 -18.61 -9.78
C PHE A 87 9.50 -19.46 -8.64
N GLY A 88 9.49 -18.91 -7.43
CA GLY A 88 8.81 -19.48 -6.27
C GLY A 88 7.39 -18.93 -6.19
N LEU A 89 6.42 -19.76 -5.80
CA LEU A 89 5.04 -19.34 -5.65
C LEU A 89 4.51 -19.79 -4.29
N MET A 90 3.86 -18.86 -3.59
CA MET A 90 3.12 -19.12 -2.37
C MET A 90 1.67 -18.70 -2.58
N PHE A 91 0.75 -19.66 -2.50
CA PHE A 91 -0.69 -19.44 -2.60
C PHE A 91 -1.27 -18.96 -1.26
N GLN A 92 -2.44 -18.36 -1.32
CA GLN A 92 -3.18 -17.80 -0.20
C GLN A 92 -3.31 -18.75 1.01
N ASP A 93 -3.60 -20.04 0.78
CA ASP A 93 -3.82 -21.01 1.83
C ASP A 93 -2.51 -21.61 2.41
N GLY A 94 -1.33 -21.17 1.94
CA GLY A 94 -0.04 -21.72 2.36
C GLY A 94 0.18 -23.20 2.07
N GLN A 95 -0.86 -23.95 1.82
CA GLN A 95 -1.01 -25.36 1.38
C GLN A 95 0.16 -26.28 1.79
N LEU A 96 0.44 -26.38 3.10
CA LEU A 96 1.43 -27.33 3.58
C LEU A 96 0.93 -28.78 3.39
N PHE A 97 1.84 -29.68 3.07
CA PHE A 97 1.53 -31.11 2.99
C PHE A 97 1.35 -31.68 4.40
N GLU A 98 0.11 -31.87 4.85
CA GLU A 98 -0.25 -32.29 6.21
C GLU A 98 0.34 -33.65 6.61
N HIS A 99 0.51 -34.56 5.64
CA HIS A 99 1.09 -35.88 5.81
C HIS A 99 2.62 -35.86 5.97
N ARG A 100 3.26 -34.70 5.86
CA ARG A 100 4.70 -34.49 5.99
C ARG A 100 5.04 -33.67 7.22
N ASP A 101 6.26 -33.85 7.74
CA ASP A 101 6.83 -32.94 8.73
C ASP A 101 7.27 -31.60 8.10
N VAL A 102 7.65 -30.66 8.95
CA VAL A 102 8.11 -29.33 8.55
C VAL A 102 9.33 -29.41 7.64
N GLY A 103 10.33 -30.20 8.00
CA GLY A 103 11.55 -30.36 7.21
C GLY A 103 11.28 -30.92 5.82
N SER A 104 10.39 -31.90 5.71
CA SER A 104 9.99 -32.51 4.43
C SER A 104 9.16 -31.55 3.56
N ASN A 105 8.37 -30.66 4.20
CA ASN A 105 7.70 -29.58 3.48
C ASN A 105 8.70 -28.61 2.85
N ILE A 106 9.66 -28.12 3.63
CA ILE A 106 10.68 -27.18 3.15
C ILE A 106 11.57 -27.84 2.09
N ALA A 107 11.93 -29.11 2.29
CA ALA A 107 12.76 -29.86 1.36
C ALA A 107 12.08 -30.22 0.04
N TYR A 108 10.78 -29.98 -0.11
CA TYR A 108 9.99 -30.41 -1.27
C TYR A 108 10.56 -29.94 -2.61
N GLY A 109 10.97 -28.66 -2.69
CA GLY A 109 11.57 -28.06 -3.88
C GLY A 109 13.06 -28.37 -4.08
N LEU A 110 13.70 -29.12 -3.17
CA LEU A 110 15.15 -29.39 -3.17
C LEU A 110 15.54 -30.73 -3.78
N THR A 111 14.75 -31.23 -4.72
CA THR A 111 14.92 -32.59 -5.28
C THR A 111 16.26 -32.83 -5.97
N GLY A 112 16.90 -31.77 -6.51
CA GLY A 112 18.21 -31.85 -7.17
C GLY A 112 19.42 -31.86 -6.24
N LEU A 113 19.23 -31.62 -4.93
CA LEU A 113 20.35 -31.55 -3.96
C LEU A 113 20.64 -32.88 -3.28
N PRO A 114 21.94 -33.20 -3.00
CA PRO A 114 22.32 -34.31 -2.12
C PRO A 114 21.66 -34.19 -0.73
N ARG A 115 21.41 -35.34 -0.07
CA ARG A 115 20.69 -35.40 1.21
C ARG A 115 21.30 -34.50 2.30
N ALA A 116 22.63 -34.44 2.39
CA ALA A 116 23.32 -33.61 3.38
C ALA A 116 23.06 -32.11 3.13
N GLN A 117 23.24 -31.64 1.89
CA GLN A 117 23.00 -30.24 1.50
C GLN A 117 21.52 -29.85 1.66
N ARG A 118 20.61 -30.79 1.37
CA ARG A 118 19.16 -30.59 1.59
C ARG A 118 18.84 -30.35 3.07
N GLY A 119 19.43 -31.16 3.96
CA GLY A 119 19.25 -30.99 5.41
C GLY A 119 19.83 -29.68 5.93
N GLU A 120 20.96 -29.25 5.41
CA GLU A 120 21.58 -27.96 5.72
C GLU A 120 20.69 -26.79 5.27
N ARG A 121 20.20 -26.84 4.02
CA ARG A 121 19.30 -25.81 3.49
C ARG A 121 18.00 -25.71 4.26
N VAL A 122 17.43 -26.83 4.73
CA VAL A 122 16.24 -26.83 5.60
C VAL A 122 16.52 -26.10 6.90
N ARG A 123 17.69 -26.35 7.53
CA ARG A 123 18.05 -25.66 8.78
C ARG A 123 18.24 -24.15 8.56
N GLU A 124 18.95 -23.75 7.51
CA GLU A 124 19.08 -22.33 7.13
C GLU A 124 17.71 -21.65 6.98
N MET A 125 16.77 -22.30 6.29
CA MET A 125 15.44 -21.74 6.08
C MET A 125 14.66 -21.62 7.39
N LEU A 126 14.77 -22.61 8.26
CA LEU A 126 14.13 -22.57 9.58
C LEU A 126 14.73 -21.47 10.49
N GLU A 127 16.03 -21.29 10.45
CA GLU A 127 16.69 -20.17 11.14
C GLU A 127 16.24 -18.82 10.58
N LEU A 128 16.16 -18.69 9.24
CA LEU A 128 15.73 -17.47 8.56
C LEU A 128 14.30 -17.05 8.99
N VAL A 129 13.38 -18.02 9.11
CA VAL A 129 11.98 -17.75 9.49
C VAL A 129 11.75 -17.78 11.01
N GLY A 130 12.80 -17.92 11.83
CA GLY A 130 12.73 -17.91 13.29
C GLY A 130 12.07 -19.17 13.90
N LEU A 131 12.25 -20.34 13.29
CA LEU A 131 11.73 -21.63 13.74
C LEU A 131 12.83 -22.71 13.84
N PRO A 132 13.99 -22.44 14.46
CA PRO A 132 15.06 -23.42 14.56
C PRO A 132 14.58 -24.67 15.33
N GLY A 133 14.99 -25.86 14.88
CA GLY A 133 14.66 -27.13 15.55
C GLY A 133 13.27 -27.69 15.25
N PHE A 134 12.52 -27.07 14.29
CA PHE A 134 11.16 -27.52 13.94
C PHE A 134 11.15 -28.62 12.86
N GLU A 135 12.28 -29.11 12.39
CA GLU A 135 12.39 -29.99 11.22
C GLU A 135 11.46 -31.23 11.32
N ARG A 136 11.38 -31.84 12.50
CA ARG A 136 10.61 -33.08 12.75
C ARG A 136 9.19 -32.83 13.25
N ARG A 137 8.77 -31.56 13.41
CA ARG A 137 7.41 -31.25 13.86
C ARG A 137 6.40 -31.58 12.77
N ARG A 138 5.22 -32.07 13.17
CA ARG A 138 4.07 -32.23 12.28
C ARG A 138 3.47 -30.87 11.97
N VAL A 139 3.15 -30.60 10.71
CA VAL A 139 2.54 -29.31 10.32
C VAL A 139 1.19 -29.08 10.98
N THR A 140 0.44 -30.13 11.30
CA THR A 140 -0.86 -30.08 12.00
C THR A 140 -0.75 -29.58 13.44
N THR A 141 0.45 -29.49 14.02
CA THR A 141 0.69 -28.98 15.38
C THR A 141 1.16 -27.52 15.40
N LEU A 142 1.25 -26.89 14.24
CA LEU A 142 1.71 -25.52 14.10
C LEU A 142 0.56 -24.53 14.35
N SER A 143 0.87 -23.37 14.94
CA SER A 143 -0.04 -22.23 14.88
C SER A 143 -0.14 -21.69 13.45
N GLY A 144 -1.19 -20.91 13.14
CA GLY A 144 -1.36 -20.31 11.81
C GLY A 144 -0.14 -19.52 11.35
N GLY A 145 0.43 -18.69 12.22
CA GLY A 145 1.66 -17.94 11.91
C GLY A 145 2.89 -18.83 11.73
N GLN A 146 3.03 -19.93 12.48
CA GLN A 146 4.12 -20.89 12.27
C GLN A 146 3.96 -21.62 10.94
N ALA A 147 2.74 -22.02 10.59
CA ALA A 147 2.45 -22.65 9.29
C ALA A 147 2.79 -21.71 8.14
N GLN A 148 2.45 -20.42 8.26
CA GLN A 148 2.75 -19.41 7.27
C GLN A 148 4.27 -19.20 7.06
N ARG A 149 5.04 -19.12 8.16
CA ARG A 149 6.50 -19.05 8.11
C ARG A 149 7.13 -20.30 7.47
N VAL A 150 6.58 -21.49 7.72
CA VAL A 150 7.03 -22.73 7.08
C VAL A 150 6.71 -22.71 5.58
N ALA A 151 5.54 -22.22 5.17
CA ALA A 151 5.18 -22.08 3.76
C ALA A 151 6.10 -21.09 3.03
N LEU A 152 6.44 -19.98 3.67
CA LEU A 152 7.42 -19.02 3.16
C LEU A 152 8.82 -19.66 3.04
N ALA A 153 9.28 -20.37 4.07
CA ALA A 153 10.54 -21.10 4.05
C ALA A 153 10.59 -22.13 2.90
N ARG A 154 9.50 -22.87 2.66
CA ARG A 154 9.37 -23.80 1.53
C ARG A 154 9.50 -23.10 0.18
N ALA A 155 8.86 -21.94 0.03
CA ALA A 155 8.92 -21.16 -1.22
C ALA A 155 10.32 -20.57 -1.47
N LEU A 156 11.06 -20.19 -0.41
CA LEU A 156 12.41 -19.65 -0.46
C LEU A 156 13.51 -20.71 -0.57
N ALA A 157 13.26 -21.95 -0.12
CA ALA A 157 14.27 -22.99 -0.06
C ALA A 157 14.99 -23.26 -1.38
N PRO A 158 14.32 -23.29 -2.56
CA PRO A 158 14.96 -23.49 -3.85
C PRO A 158 15.79 -22.27 -4.33
N ALA A 159 15.88 -21.18 -3.56
CA ALA A 159 16.50 -19.93 -3.95
C ALA A 159 15.91 -19.39 -5.29
N PRO A 160 14.60 -19.09 -5.33
CA PRO A 160 13.97 -18.64 -6.56
C PRO A 160 14.52 -17.28 -7.01
N ARG A 161 14.53 -17.04 -8.32
CA ARG A 161 14.89 -15.73 -8.89
C ARG A 161 13.88 -14.65 -8.54
N LEU A 162 12.59 -15.04 -8.50
CA LEU A 162 11.43 -14.21 -8.16
C LEU A 162 10.53 -15.00 -7.23
N LEU A 163 10.12 -14.39 -6.13
CA LEU A 163 9.12 -14.94 -5.24
C LEU A 163 7.78 -14.26 -5.50
N LEU A 164 6.77 -15.06 -5.77
CA LEU A 164 5.40 -14.63 -6.02
C LEU A 164 4.54 -15.02 -4.81
N LEU A 165 3.89 -14.04 -4.19
CA LEU A 165 3.12 -14.21 -2.95
C LEU A 165 1.68 -13.75 -3.18
N ASP A 166 0.72 -14.69 -3.23
CA ASP A 166 -0.70 -14.42 -3.46
C ASP A 166 -1.44 -14.40 -2.11
N GLU A 167 -1.73 -13.21 -1.57
CA GLU A 167 -2.41 -12.95 -0.29
C GLU A 167 -1.90 -13.80 0.88
N PRO A 168 -0.59 -13.85 1.14
CA PRO A 168 0.00 -14.84 2.04
C PRO A 168 -0.43 -14.71 3.51
N LEU A 169 -0.98 -13.58 3.95
CA LEU A 169 -1.37 -13.33 5.34
C LEU A 169 -2.90 -13.17 5.53
N SER A 170 -3.70 -13.38 4.49
CA SER A 170 -5.15 -13.09 4.51
C SER A 170 -5.95 -13.94 5.50
N ALA A 171 -5.51 -15.18 5.79
CA ALA A 171 -6.20 -16.10 6.69
C ALA A 171 -5.92 -15.85 8.19
N LEU A 172 -5.13 -14.82 8.52
CA LEU A 172 -4.68 -14.53 9.88
C LEU A 172 -5.49 -13.42 10.53
N ASP A 173 -5.59 -13.46 11.86
CA ASP A 173 -6.10 -12.34 12.63
C ASP A 173 -5.21 -11.09 12.48
N ARG A 174 -5.77 -9.93 12.81
CA ARG A 174 -5.11 -8.65 12.57
C ARG A 174 -3.77 -8.51 13.28
N ALA A 175 -3.69 -8.85 14.57
CA ALA A 175 -2.47 -8.63 15.35
C ALA A 175 -1.33 -9.52 14.85
N LEU A 176 -1.63 -10.77 14.51
CA LEU A 176 -0.68 -11.72 13.94
C LEU A 176 -0.24 -11.30 12.53
N ARG A 177 -1.16 -10.75 11.72
CA ARG A 177 -0.86 -10.23 10.38
C ARG A 177 0.12 -9.07 10.43
N GLU A 178 -0.11 -8.06 11.28
CA GLU A 178 0.78 -6.90 11.45
C GLU A 178 2.21 -7.34 11.87
N GLN A 179 2.31 -8.29 12.80
CA GLN A 179 3.59 -8.86 13.21
C GLN A 179 4.28 -9.60 12.05
N LEU A 180 3.55 -10.48 11.36
CA LEU A 180 4.12 -11.29 10.28
C LEU A 180 4.48 -10.49 9.04
N ALA A 181 3.78 -9.39 8.74
CA ALA A 181 4.17 -8.47 7.68
C ALA A 181 5.59 -7.92 7.90
N THR A 182 5.90 -7.51 9.14
CA THR A 182 7.24 -7.07 9.53
C THR A 182 8.28 -8.18 9.41
N ASP A 183 7.92 -9.40 9.82
CA ASP A 183 8.80 -10.57 9.70
C ASP A 183 9.09 -10.90 8.22
N VAL A 184 8.04 -10.95 7.38
CA VAL A 184 8.16 -11.20 5.92
C VAL A 184 9.09 -10.17 5.28
N ARG A 185 8.89 -8.87 5.55
CA ARG A 185 9.79 -7.81 5.07
C ARG A 185 11.25 -8.08 5.46
N THR A 186 11.47 -8.42 6.73
CA THR A 186 12.81 -8.69 7.25
C THR A 186 13.46 -9.91 6.57
N ILE A 187 12.67 -10.98 6.37
CA ILE A 187 13.12 -12.22 5.70
C ILE A 187 13.49 -11.94 4.25
N LEU A 188 12.63 -11.25 3.50
CA LEU A 188 12.86 -10.94 2.09
C LEU A 188 14.10 -10.05 1.90
N ARG A 189 14.24 -9.02 2.74
CA ARG A 189 15.40 -8.11 2.69
C ARG A 189 16.72 -8.81 3.05
N ARG A 190 16.73 -9.63 4.11
CA ARG A 190 17.93 -10.39 4.48
C ARG A 190 18.36 -11.38 3.41
N GLY A 191 17.39 -11.96 2.71
CA GLY A 191 17.63 -12.88 1.60
C GLY A 191 17.98 -12.21 0.27
N GLY A 192 17.89 -10.86 0.17
CA GLY A 192 18.04 -10.15 -1.10
C GLY A 192 17.06 -10.64 -2.17
N THR A 193 15.87 -11.10 -1.75
CA THR A 193 14.91 -11.79 -2.59
C THR A 193 14.08 -10.79 -3.39
N THR A 194 14.06 -10.91 -4.71
CA THR A 194 13.09 -10.18 -5.55
C THR A 194 11.70 -10.76 -5.34
N ALA A 195 10.71 -9.93 -5.06
CA ALA A 195 9.35 -10.42 -4.79
C ALA A 195 8.27 -9.56 -5.44
N LEU A 196 7.24 -10.23 -5.96
CA LEU A 196 5.95 -9.64 -6.30
C LEU A 196 4.91 -10.20 -5.33
N TYR A 197 4.33 -9.31 -4.56
CA TYR A 197 3.43 -9.62 -3.46
C TYR A 197 2.04 -9.06 -3.75
N VAL A 198 1.00 -9.80 -3.49
CA VAL A 198 -0.40 -9.39 -3.69
C VAL A 198 -1.11 -9.36 -2.35
N THR A 199 -1.80 -8.29 -2.06
CA THR A 199 -2.68 -8.16 -0.87
C THR A 199 -3.84 -7.21 -1.14
N HIS A 200 -4.86 -7.26 -0.29
CA HIS A 200 -5.92 -6.26 -0.20
C HIS A 200 -5.83 -5.42 1.08
N ASP A 201 -4.85 -5.72 1.95
CA ASP A 201 -4.62 -5.01 3.21
C ASP A 201 -3.58 -3.89 3.02
N GLN A 202 -3.97 -2.66 3.36
CA GLN A 202 -3.14 -1.47 3.18
C GLN A 202 -1.97 -1.44 4.15
N ASP A 203 -2.21 -1.77 5.43
CA ASP A 203 -1.20 -1.76 6.48
C ASP A 203 -0.08 -2.78 6.13
N GLU A 204 -0.49 -3.94 5.60
CA GLU A 204 0.42 -4.97 5.10
C GLU A 204 1.25 -4.48 3.92
N ALA A 205 0.60 -3.90 2.89
CA ALA A 205 1.28 -3.38 1.71
C ALA A 205 2.32 -2.30 2.07
N MET A 206 1.92 -1.32 2.90
CA MET A 206 2.80 -0.23 3.33
C MET A 206 3.97 -0.72 4.19
N THR A 207 3.78 -1.83 4.93
CA THR A 207 4.82 -2.43 5.78
C THR A 207 5.83 -3.22 4.95
N VAL A 208 5.37 -4.06 4.00
CA VAL A 208 6.23 -5.03 3.29
C VAL A 208 6.97 -4.40 2.12
N ALA A 209 6.36 -3.46 1.41
CA ALA A 209 6.83 -3.00 0.12
C ALA A 209 8.06 -2.07 0.15
N ASP A 210 8.85 -2.14 -0.92
CA ASP A 210 9.71 -1.05 -1.37
C ASP A 210 8.92 -0.11 -2.30
N ARG A 211 8.06 -0.66 -3.17
CA ARG A 211 7.07 0.08 -3.96
C ARG A 211 5.71 -0.62 -3.91
N VAL A 212 4.64 0.18 -3.89
CA VAL A 212 3.25 -0.29 -3.90
C VAL A 212 2.59 0.11 -5.21
N GLY A 213 2.02 -0.88 -5.91
CA GLY A 213 1.19 -0.69 -7.08
C GLY A 213 -0.29 -0.78 -6.73
N VAL A 214 -1.07 0.25 -6.97
CA VAL A 214 -2.52 0.24 -6.75
C VAL A 214 -3.23 -0.23 -8.01
N MET A 215 -4.00 -1.32 -7.90
CA MET A 215 -4.75 -1.91 -9.02
C MET A 215 -6.26 -1.76 -8.84
N GLU A 216 -6.94 -1.35 -9.92
CA GLU A 216 -8.40 -1.32 -10.02
C GLU A 216 -8.85 -1.79 -11.40
N ALA A 217 -9.87 -2.63 -11.46
CA ALA A 217 -10.50 -3.08 -12.71
C ALA A 217 -9.49 -3.58 -13.78
N GLY A 218 -8.50 -4.34 -13.36
CA GLY A 218 -7.49 -4.93 -14.25
C GLY A 218 -6.34 -4.00 -14.62
N ARG A 219 -6.33 -2.75 -14.17
CA ARG A 219 -5.32 -1.74 -14.52
C ARG A 219 -4.47 -1.35 -13.33
N LEU A 220 -3.21 -1.06 -13.57
CA LEU A 220 -2.31 -0.46 -12.59
C LEU A 220 -2.52 1.07 -12.65
N LEU A 221 -3.09 1.64 -11.59
CA LEU A 221 -3.39 3.06 -11.53
C LEU A 221 -2.14 3.89 -11.19
N ARG A 222 -1.33 3.39 -10.25
CA ARG A 222 -0.09 4.03 -9.79
C ARG A 222 0.85 3.01 -9.18
N LEU A 223 2.16 3.25 -9.32
CA LEU A 223 3.22 2.46 -8.69
C LEU A 223 4.28 3.42 -8.15
N ASP A 224 4.44 3.47 -6.84
CA ASP A 224 5.42 4.35 -6.19
C ASP A 224 5.84 3.80 -4.83
N THR A 225 6.80 4.47 -4.16
CA THR A 225 7.13 4.15 -2.76
C THR A 225 5.95 4.42 -1.83
N PRO A 226 5.82 3.70 -0.70
CA PRO A 226 4.76 3.96 0.27
C PRO A 226 4.66 5.43 0.69
N GLN A 227 5.80 6.08 0.91
CA GLN A 227 5.87 7.47 1.33
C GLN A 227 5.32 8.43 0.25
N ARG A 228 5.67 8.22 -1.04
CA ARG A 228 5.17 9.05 -2.14
C ARG A 228 3.69 8.82 -2.41
N LEU A 229 3.22 7.57 -2.36
CA LEU A 229 1.80 7.29 -2.50
C LEU A 229 0.96 7.97 -1.42
N TRP A 230 1.51 8.07 -0.19
CA TRP A 230 0.85 8.73 0.92
C TRP A 230 0.89 10.25 0.78
N ALA A 231 2.03 10.82 0.37
CA ALA A 231 2.18 12.27 0.20
C ALA A 231 1.43 12.79 -1.02
N GLU A 232 1.42 12.03 -2.11
CA GLU A 232 0.86 12.40 -3.40
C GLU A 232 0.11 11.21 -4.02
N PRO A 233 -1.15 10.97 -3.70
CA PRO A 233 -1.91 9.85 -4.27
C PRO A 233 -2.09 9.96 -5.79
N GLY A 234 -2.10 11.18 -6.35
CA GLY A 234 -2.15 11.49 -7.78
C GLY A 234 -3.52 11.29 -8.44
N SER A 235 -4.47 10.68 -7.75
CA SER A 235 -5.86 10.60 -8.23
C SER A 235 -6.82 10.31 -7.08
N SER A 236 -8.08 10.76 -7.23
CA SER A 236 -9.14 10.51 -6.26
C SER A 236 -9.41 9.02 -6.02
N LYS A 237 -9.19 8.17 -7.02
CA LYS A 237 -9.34 6.72 -6.90
C LYS A 237 -8.27 6.13 -5.98
N VAL A 238 -7.00 6.47 -6.23
CA VAL A 238 -5.88 6.01 -5.40
C VAL A 238 -6.02 6.54 -3.98
N ALA A 239 -6.35 7.83 -3.82
CA ALA A 239 -6.56 8.45 -2.51
C ALA A 239 -7.64 7.73 -1.69
N ARG A 240 -8.84 7.53 -2.27
CA ARG A 240 -9.93 6.80 -1.60
C ARG A 240 -9.55 5.36 -1.27
N PHE A 241 -8.82 4.72 -2.17
CA PHE A 241 -8.36 3.35 -1.93
C PHE A 241 -7.37 3.28 -0.75
N LEU A 242 -6.52 4.31 -0.58
CA LEU A 242 -5.61 4.46 0.56
C LEU A 242 -6.30 4.94 1.85
N GLY A 243 -7.62 5.13 1.83
CA GLY A 243 -8.41 5.52 3.02
C GLY A 243 -8.43 7.02 3.28
N PHE A 244 -8.09 7.85 2.29
CA PHE A 244 -8.26 9.29 2.36
C PHE A 244 -9.73 9.67 2.14
N ASP A 245 -10.22 10.65 2.86
CA ASP A 245 -11.43 11.37 2.50
C ASP A 245 -11.10 12.33 1.35
N VAL A 246 -11.89 12.30 0.29
CA VAL A 246 -11.66 13.16 -0.89
C VAL A 246 -12.75 14.22 -0.97
N VAL A 247 -12.33 15.48 -0.89
CA VAL A 247 -13.19 16.67 -0.90
C VAL A 247 -12.72 17.60 -2.00
N GLY A 248 -13.48 17.75 -3.08
CA GLY A 248 -13.03 18.48 -4.26
C GLY A 248 -11.76 17.87 -4.85
N ASP A 249 -10.71 18.65 -4.93
CA ASP A 249 -9.35 18.27 -5.36
C ASP A 249 -8.40 17.94 -4.20
N LEU A 250 -8.91 17.88 -2.97
CA LEU A 250 -8.13 17.59 -1.79
C LEU A 250 -8.31 16.15 -1.33
N ALA A 251 -7.21 15.48 -1.04
CA ALA A 251 -7.14 14.19 -0.36
C ALA A 251 -6.71 14.41 1.09
N LEU A 252 -7.59 14.07 2.02
CA LEU A 252 -7.42 14.23 3.46
C LEU A 252 -7.07 12.88 4.08
N ALA A 253 -5.82 12.68 4.48
CA ALA A 253 -5.42 11.46 5.17
C ALA A 253 -6.14 11.32 6.52
N PRO A 254 -6.27 10.12 7.08
CA PRO A 254 -6.85 9.92 8.40
C PRO A 254 -6.20 10.82 9.44
N GLY A 255 -7.02 11.66 10.11
CA GLY A 255 -6.57 12.64 11.10
C GLY A 255 -6.03 13.96 10.54
N ALA A 256 -6.21 14.22 9.25
CA ALA A 256 -5.95 15.54 8.66
C ALA A 256 -6.87 16.62 9.25
N LEU A 257 -8.10 16.26 9.59
CA LEU A 257 -9.03 17.15 10.27
C LEU A 257 -9.11 16.82 11.76
N ARG A 258 -9.11 17.86 12.60
CA ARG A 258 -9.26 17.75 14.06
C ARG A 258 -10.27 18.77 14.54
N VAL A 259 -11.15 18.36 15.45
CA VAL A 259 -12.05 19.28 16.15
C VAL A 259 -11.22 20.13 17.11
N VAL A 260 -11.30 21.45 16.95
CA VAL A 260 -10.72 22.42 17.87
C VAL A 260 -11.71 22.56 19.03
N GLU A 261 -11.35 22.00 20.17
CA GLU A 261 -12.11 22.21 21.40
C GLU A 261 -11.73 23.58 21.97
N ALA A 262 -12.73 24.42 22.24
CA ALA A 262 -12.48 25.64 23.01
C ALA A 262 -11.87 25.22 24.36
N ALA A 263 -10.77 25.86 24.74
CA ALA A 263 -10.24 25.69 26.07
C ALA A 263 -11.37 25.98 27.06
N GLU A 264 -11.79 24.97 27.83
CA GLU A 264 -12.74 25.17 28.89
C GLU A 264 -12.09 26.14 29.86
N GLY A 265 -12.53 27.41 29.84
CA GLY A 265 -12.17 28.37 30.85
C GLY A 265 -12.63 27.78 32.19
N GLU A 266 -11.72 27.51 33.09
CA GLU A 266 -12.06 27.26 34.48
C GLU A 266 -13.08 28.32 34.92
N PRO A 267 -14.17 27.95 35.60
CA PRO A 267 -15.07 28.93 36.15
C PRO A 267 -14.27 29.75 37.17
N GLY A 268 -13.88 30.98 36.77
CA GLY A 268 -13.13 31.87 37.58
C GLY A 268 -13.95 32.23 38.82
N GLU A 269 -13.44 31.88 40.00
CA GLU A 269 -13.89 32.46 41.26
C GLU A 269 -13.68 34.00 41.21
N PRO A 270 -14.62 34.80 41.67
CA PRO A 270 -14.47 36.24 41.77
C PRO A 270 -13.70 36.58 43.07
N GLY A 271 -12.42 36.93 42.94
CA GLY A 271 -11.72 37.36 44.15
C GLY A 271 -10.28 37.83 43.89
N GLU A 272 -10.12 39.16 44.07
CA GLU A 272 -8.95 39.89 44.49
C GLU A 272 -8.00 40.51 43.43
N ARG A 273 -8.08 41.82 43.43
CA ARG A 273 -7.14 42.77 42.82
C ARG A 273 -5.77 42.67 43.55
N GLY A 274 -4.71 42.60 42.77
CA GLY A 274 -3.39 42.85 43.36
C GLY A 274 -2.23 42.57 42.43
N SER A 275 -1.58 43.67 42.01
CA SER A 275 -0.16 43.78 41.68
C SER A 275 0.34 43.38 40.30
N SER A 276 0.70 44.40 39.57
CA SER A 276 1.54 44.42 38.36
C SER A 276 2.89 43.74 38.54
N VAL A 277 3.10 42.68 37.77
CA VAL A 277 4.45 42.22 37.42
C VAL A 277 4.51 42.16 35.88
N GLN A 278 5.34 43.00 35.31
CA GLN A 278 5.70 42.94 33.91
C GLN A 278 6.43 41.63 33.66
N ALA A 279 5.82 40.73 32.93
CA ALA A 279 6.50 39.57 32.35
C ALA A 279 6.73 39.86 30.86
N GLU A 280 7.97 39.86 30.45
CA GLU A 280 8.45 39.95 29.08
C GLU A 280 7.72 38.92 28.20
N ALA A 281 7.16 39.41 27.10
CA ALA A 281 6.59 38.58 26.08
C ALA A 281 7.67 37.78 25.33
N PRO A 282 7.59 36.46 25.18
CA PRO A 282 8.36 35.78 24.17
C PRO A 282 7.71 36.09 22.81
N ALA A 283 8.47 36.77 21.97
CA ALA A 283 8.16 37.00 20.58
C ALA A 283 8.15 35.71 19.80
N THR A 284 7.00 35.33 19.33
CA THR A 284 6.75 34.78 17.97
C THR A 284 5.22 34.68 17.81
N PRO A 285 4.59 35.28 16.81
CA PRO A 285 3.19 35.04 16.56
C PRO A 285 3.02 33.58 16.12
N ALA A 286 2.54 32.74 17.02
CA ALA A 286 1.99 31.47 16.62
C ALA A 286 0.82 31.80 15.67
N THR A 287 1.04 31.56 14.37
CA THR A 287 -0.02 31.61 13.38
C THR A 287 -1.10 30.64 13.88
N LEU A 288 -2.26 31.16 14.27
CA LEU A 288 -3.39 30.36 14.67
C LEU A 288 -3.65 29.36 13.52
N PRO A 289 -3.80 28.07 13.80
CA PRO A 289 -4.08 27.11 12.75
C PRO A 289 -5.35 27.57 12.03
N ALA A 290 -5.27 27.59 10.71
CA ALA A 290 -6.41 27.92 9.88
C ALA A 290 -7.57 26.97 10.23
N THR A 291 -8.77 27.49 10.47
CA THR A 291 -9.91 26.72 10.95
C THR A 291 -11.13 26.92 10.06
N LEU A 292 -12.00 25.92 9.98
CA LEU A 292 -13.26 25.97 9.26
C LEU A 292 -14.43 25.44 10.11
N PRO A 293 -15.65 25.98 9.92
CA PRO A 293 -16.84 25.46 10.57
C PRO A 293 -17.28 24.15 9.91
N ALA A 294 -17.87 23.26 10.72
CA ALA A 294 -18.46 22.02 10.23
C ALA A 294 -19.64 21.59 11.11
N THR A 295 -20.50 20.73 10.57
CA THR A 295 -21.61 20.12 11.31
C THR A 295 -21.33 18.64 11.52
N VAL A 296 -21.43 18.18 12.77
CA VAL A 296 -21.25 16.77 13.11
C VAL A 296 -22.48 15.97 12.64
N LEU A 297 -22.25 14.94 11.85
CA LEU A 297 -23.29 13.99 11.43
C LEU A 297 -23.40 12.83 12.40
N ALA A 298 -22.25 12.28 12.82
CA ALA A 298 -22.15 11.17 13.74
C ALA A 298 -20.81 11.19 14.50
N SER A 299 -20.76 10.60 15.68
CA SER A 299 -19.50 10.35 16.41
C SER A 299 -19.41 8.89 16.78
N ARG A 300 -18.22 8.32 16.63
CA ARG A 300 -17.93 6.92 16.95
C ARG A 300 -16.56 6.78 17.62
N LEU A 301 -16.45 5.81 18.51
CA LEU A 301 -15.15 5.43 19.09
C LEU A 301 -14.52 4.35 18.21
N ARG A 302 -13.34 4.63 17.67
CA ARG A 302 -12.58 3.69 16.84
C ARG A 302 -11.15 3.60 17.34
N ARG A 303 -10.68 2.41 17.64
CA ARG A 303 -9.29 2.16 18.12
C ARG A 303 -8.88 3.04 19.32
N GLY A 304 -9.81 3.35 20.21
CA GLY A 304 -9.55 4.20 21.38
C GLY A 304 -9.54 5.71 21.10
N GLN A 305 -9.82 6.14 19.88
CA GLN A 305 -9.97 7.54 19.49
C GLN A 305 -11.41 7.82 19.05
N TRP A 306 -11.91 9.00 19.41
CA TRP A 306 -13.19 9.47 18.91
C TRP A 306 -13.02 10.06 17.51
N GLU A 307 -13.84 9.58 16.59
CA GLU A 307 -13.97 10.10 15.23
C GLU A 307 -15.35 10.74 15.08
N ALA A 308 -15.40 11.93 14.50
CA ALA A 308 -16.62 12.60 14.11
C ALA A 308 -16.73 12.59 12.57
N GLU A 309 -17.80 12.02 12.05
CA GLU A 309 -18.19 12.25 10.66
C GLU A 309 -18.80 13.65 10.59
N VAL A 310 -18.22 14.51 9.76
CA VAL A 310 -18.59 15.91 9.65
C VAL A 310 -19.02 16.26 8.23
N GLU A 311 -19.98 17.16 8.13
CA GLU A 311 -20.37 17.82 6.89
C GLU A 311 -19.70 19.19 6.84
N LEU A 312 -19.02 19.49 5.74
CA LEU A 312 -18.26 20.73 5.56
C LEU A 312 -18.46 21.28 4.15
N ASP A 313 -18.18 22.57 3.99
CA ASP A 313 -18.20 23.24 2.71
C ASP A 313 -16.87 23.00 1.96
N PRO A 314 -16.92 22.41 0.75
CA PRO A 314 -15.71 22.17 -0.04
C PRO A 314 -14.95 23.44 -0.41
N GLU A 315 -15.65 24.57 -0.65
CA GLU A 315 -15.01 25.83 -1.04
C GLU A 315 -14.27 26.45 0.15
N GLU A 316 -14.86 26.38 1.36
CA GLU A 316 -14.20 26.84 2.59
C GLU A 316 -12.97 25.97 2.92
N LEU A 317 -13.04 24.66 2.69
CA LEU A 317 -11.90 23.77 2.88
C LEU A 317 -10.78 24.05 1.87
N ALA A 318 -11.12 24.31 0.59
CA ALA A 318 -10.14 24.65 -0.43
C ALA A 318 -9.42 25.97 -0.10
N ALA A 319 -10.16 27.01 0.31
CA ALA A 319 -9.59 28.29 0.75
C ALA A 319 -8.68 28.12 1.98
N LEU A 320 -9.05 27.23 2.91
CA LEU A 320 -8.24 26.90 4.07
C LEU A 320 -6.93 26.22 3.66
N ALA A 321 -6.98 25.27 2.73
CA ALA A 321 -5.82 24.56 2.23
C ALA A 321 -4.83 25.51 1.52
N GLU A 322 -5.32 26.48 0.74
CA GLU A 322 -4.50 27.51 0.13
C GLU A 322 -3.81 28.39 1.18
N THR A 323 -4.56 28.82 2.19
CA THR A 323 -4.02 29.62 3.30
C THR A 323 -2.96 28.83 4.09
N ALA A 324 -3.09 27.50 4.16
CA ALA A 324 -2.14 26.59 4.80
C ALA A 324 -0.90 26.26 3.94
N GLY A 325 -0.78 26.87 2.74
CA GLY A 325 0.39 26.72 1.87
C GLY A 325 0.37 25.47 0.99
N LEU A 326 -0.79 24.82 0.80
CA LEU A 326 -0.96 23.76 -0.19
C LEU A 326 -1.09 24.42 -1.57
N ALA A 327 -0.02 24.37 -2.36
CA ALA A 327 0.05 24.98 -3.68
C ALA A 327 -1.06 24.48 -4.63
N GLY A 328 -1.61 25.40 -5.44
CA GLY A 328 -2.55 25.08 -6.51
C GLY A 328 -1.85 24.36 -7.67
N PRO A 329 -2.62 23.73 -8.59
CA PRO A 329 -2.07 22.96 -9.70
C PRO A 329 -1.20 23.79 -10.67
N ASP A 330 -1.22 25.11 -10.59
CA ASP A 330 -0.50 26.01 -11.52
C ASP A 330 0.96 26.32 -11.13
N GLU A 331 1.44 25.93 -9.95
CA GLU A 331 2.82 26.24 -9.50
C GLU A 331 3.87 25.15 -9.76
N VAL A 332 3.49 24.00 -10.31
CA VAL A 332 4.42 22.87 -10.59
C VAL A 332 4.82 22.78 -12.07
N ALA A 333 4.56 23.78 -12.88
CA ALA A 333 4.99 23.86 -14.28
C ALA A 333 6.48 24.26 -14.38
N GLY A 334 7.39 23.37 -14.00
CA GLY A 334 8.82 23.67 -14.07
C GLY A 334 9.78 22.50 -13.84
N LEU A 335 9.36 21.25 -14.09
CA LEU A 335 10.28 20.13 -14.18
C LEU A 335 9.91 19.26 -15.39
N ASP A 336 10.73 19.38 -16.43
CA ASP A 336 10.64 18.61 -17.67
C ASP A 336 10.63 17.10 -17.41
N GLY A 337 9.47 16.47 -17.62
CA GLY A 337 9.30 15.03 -17.78
C GLY A 337 8.85 14.71 -19.21
N PRO A 338 9.15 13.54 -19.79
CA PRO A 338 8.93 13.24 -21.19
C PRO A 338 7.44 13.21 -21.56
N ALA A 339 7.15 13.83 -22.72
CA ALA A 339 5.83 14.03 -23.31
C ALA A 339 4.97 12.78 -23.38
N GLU A 340 3.71 12.89 -22.96
CA GLU A 340 2.65 11.92 -23.23
C GLU A 340 2.30 11.89 -24.74
N PRO A 341 1.92 10.72 -25.28
CA PRO A 341 1.39 10.65 -26.64
C PRO A 341 -0.05 11.19 -26.69
N SER A 342 -0.20 12.26 -27.44
CA SER A 342 -1.48 12.87 -27.81
C SER A 342 -2.36 11.91 -28.60
N GLY A 343 -3.61 11.79 -28.19
CA GLY A 343 -4.69 11.34 -29.06
C GLY A 343 -5.83 10.60 -28.35
N VAL A 344 -6.89 11.30 -28.04
CA VAL A 344 -8.26 11.14 -28.53
C VAL A 344 -9.16 12.05 -27.69
N GLY A 345 -9.69 13.08 -28.32
CA GLY A 345 -10.70 13.95 -27.74
C GLY A 345 -12.04 13.23 -27.59
N ALA A 346 -12.67 13.44 -26.44
CA ALA A 346 -14.12 13.32 -26.31
C ALA A 346 -14.59 14.46 -25.38
N ASP A 347 -15.22 15.44 -25.98
CA ASP A 347 -16.07 16.43 -25.35
C ASP A 347 -17.06 15.76 -24.40
N VAL A 348 -16.98 16.03 -23.13
CA VAL A 348 -18.11 15.97 -22.22
C VAL A 348 -18.14 17.26 -21.43
N ALA A 349 -18.98 18.17 -21.87
CA ALA A 349 -19.40 19.30 -21.07
C ALA A 349 -20.10 18.78 -19.79
N ALA A 350 -19.34 18.67 -18.72
CA ALA A 350 -19.88 18.38 -17.40
C ALA A 350 -20.54 19.64 -16.87
N GLY A 351 -21.88 19.66 -16.87
CA GLY A 351 -22.65 20.61 -16.10
C GLY A 351 -22.20 20.56 -14.65
N ARG A 352 -21.82 21.68 -14.06
CA ARG A 352 -21.55 21.82 -12.63
C ARG A 352 -22.82 21.45 -11.87
N GLU A 353 -22.86 20.26 -11.29
CA GLU A 353 -23.82 19.96 -10.24
C GLU A 353 -23.52 20.91 -9.05
N PRO A 354 -24.57 21.43 -8.37
CA PRO A 354 -24.38 22.26 -7.18
C PRO A 354 -23.57 21.46 -6.15
N ALA A 355 -22.59 22.11 -5.54
CA ALA A 355 -21.68 21.56 -4.56
C ALA A 355 -22.50 20.82 -3.48
N ARG A 356 -22.56 19.49 -3.55
CA ARG A 356 -23.15 18.67 -2.51
C ARG A 356 -22.24 18.78 -1.31
N ALA A 357 -22.82 19.13 -0.16
CA ALA A 357 -22.16 19.09 1.13
C ALA A 357 -21.35 17.82 1.26
N THR A 358 -20.06 17.95 1.52
CA THR A 358 -19.13 16.84 1.47
C THR A 358 -18.82 16.33 2.86
N ARG A 359 -18.73 15.01 2.99
CA ARG A 359 -18.46 14.34 4.27
C ARG A 359 -16.98 14.04 4.40
N ALA A 360 -16.48 14.28 5.61
CA ALA A 360 -15.11 13.93 5.98
C ALA A 360 -15.06 13.44 7.44
N THR A 361 -13.95 12.84 7.82
CA THR A 361 -13.73 12.33 9.19
C THR A 361 -12.75 13.23 9.93
N ALA A 362 -13.19 13.77 11.09
CA ALA A 362 -12.34 14.56 11.97
C ALA A 362 -12.05 13.80 13.27
N LEU A 363 -10.82 13.92 13.77
CA LEU A 363 -10.47 13.41 15.10
C LEU A 363 -10.97 14.36 16.18
N THR A 364 -11.49 13.81 17.27
CA THR A 364 -11.97 14.55 18.44
C THR A 364 -11.59 13.85 19.74
N ARG A 365 -11.55 14.61 20.85
CA ARG A 365 -11.25 14.05 22.18
C ARG A 365 -12.46 13.44 22.86
N ARG A 366 -13.67 13.87 22.49
CA ARG A 366 -14.95 13.44 23.06
C ARG A 366 -16.03 13.27 22.00
N PRO A 367 -17.10 12.52 22.27
CA PRO A 367 -18.21 12.42 21.32
C PRO A 367 -18.98 13.74 21.21
N HIS A 368 -19.45 14.04 20.03
CA HIS A 368 -20.32 15.18 19.75
C HIS A 368 -21.71 14.69 19.32
N ALA A 369 -22.75 15.41 19.68
CA ALA A 369 -24.09 15.10 19.24
C ALA A 369 -24.25 15.35 17.73
N SER A 370 -25.11 14.58 17.08
CA SER A 370 -25.49 14.85 15.68
C SER A 370 -26.15 16.24 15.58
N GLY A 371 -25.78 17.02 14.58
CA GLY A 371 -26.20 18.42 14.41
C GLY A 371 -25.35 19.43 15.19
N ALA A 372 -24.39 19.00 16.01
CA ALA A 372 -23.51 19.93 16.72
C ALA A 372 -22.60 20.67 15.71
N ARG A 373 -22.47 21.98 15.91
CA ARG A 373 -21.50 22.80 15.16
C ARG A 373 -20.15 22.70 15.84
N VAL A 374 -19.11 22.43 15.07
CA VAL A 374 -17.73 22.33 15.54
C VAL A 374 -16.82 23.15 14.65
N THR A 375 -15.68 23.53 15.19
CA THR A 375 -14.60 24.16 14.42
C THR A 375 -13.54 23.12 14.17
N LEU A 376 -13.07 23.00 12.92
CA LEU A 376 -12.04 22.05 12.52
C LEU A 376 -10.73 22.79 12.26
N SER A 377 -9.61 22.16 12.59
CA SER A 377 -8.29 22.54 12.11
C SER A 377 -7.82 21.54 11.06
N LEU A 378 -7.13 22.02 10.04
CA LEU A 378 -6.51 21.23 8.99
C LEU A 378 -5.02 21.02 9.30
N ASP A 379 -4.54 19.79 9.17
CA ASP A 379 -3.10 19.47 9.19
C ASP A 379 -2.59 19.41 7.73
N PRO A 380 -1.83 20.40 7.27
CA PRO A 380 -1.34 20.44 5.90
C PRO A 380 -0.41 19.26 5.55
N ALA A 381 0.34 18.75 6.53
CA ALA A 381 1.24 17.61 6.33
C ALA A 381 0.49 16.28 6.05
N ARG A 382 -0.82 16.25 6.28
CA ARG A 382 -1.71 15.11 6.03
C ARG A 382 -2.73 15.37 4.93
N THR A 383 -2.51 16.40 4.14
CA THR A 383 -3.42 16.79 3.06
C THR A 383 -2.63 16.85 1.76
N ALA A 384 -3.17 16.27 0.69
CA ALA A 384 -2.57 16.31 -0.65
C ALA A 384 -3.57 16.87 -1.66
N ARG A 385 -3.08 17.53 -2.71
CA ARG A 385 -3.87 17.84 -3.91
C ARG A 385 -3.81 16.68 -4.89
N LEU A 386 -4.89 16.47 -5.64
CA LEU A 386 -5.09 15.35 -6.57
C LEU A 386 -4.87 15.79 -8.02
#